data_1e317cb73a58133632dce1a46519bc9c
#
_entry.id   1e317cb73a58133632dce1a46519bc9c
#
_cell.length_a   1.000
_cell.length_b   1.000
_cell.length_c   1.000
_cell.angle_alpha   90.00
_cell.angle_beta   90.00
_cell.angle_gamma   90.00
#
_symmetry.space_group_name_H-M   'P 1'
#
loop_
_entity.id
_entity.type
_entity.pdbx_description
1 polymer ?
#
loop_
_entity_poly.entity_id
_entity_poly.type
_entity_poly.pdbx_seq_one_letter_code
_entity_poly.pdbx_strand_id
1 'polypeptide(L)'
;LYPHMSVRENMGFSLKMSKWSKEDINAKVAEVAHILELEPYLDRKPSELSGGQRQRVAMGRAMVREPDVFLFDEPLSNLDAQLRTQMRMELRKMHMRLATTTIYVTHDQIEAMTLADRIVILKDGHIQQVGTPIDVFEDPNNVFVAQFIGNPPMNILEGVCHIQDGKRSVKVGASTFPVIDGKAEALEDGAPVLVGLRPDSIKMGD
;
A
#
# COMPACT_ATOMS: atom_id res chain seq x y z
N LEU A 1 15.45 17.58 -3.66
CA LEU A 1 15.45 18.95 -3.11
C LEU A 1 16.65 19.73 -3.63
N TYR A 2 16.50 21.05 -3.78
CA TYR A 2 17.61 21.95 -4.13
C TYR A 2 18.41 22.25 -2.86
N PRO A 3 19.68 21.82 -2.77
CA PRO A 3 20.45 21.86 -1.51
C PRO A 3 20.79 23.27 -1.03
N HIS A 4 20.85 24.24 -1.94
CA HIS A 4 21.18 25.66 -1.66
C HIS A 4 19.96 26.49 -1.24
N MET A 5 18.74 25.97 -1.43
CA MET A 5 17.48 26.63 -1.09
C MET A 5 16.98 26.18 0.28
N SER A 6 16.30 27.07 0.99
CA SER A 6 15.55 26.72 2.21
C SER A 6 14.37 25.81 1.91
N VAL A 7 13.74 25.23 2.94
CA VAL A 7 12.49 24.47 2.82
C VAL A 7 11.40 25.30 2.14
N ARG A 8 11.19 26.52 2.60
CA ARG A 8 10.24 27.48 2.03
C ARG A 8 10.48 27.70 0.54
N GLU A 9 11.72 27.94 0.17
CA GLU A 9 12.11 28.15 -1.23
C GLU A 9 11.94 26.89 -2.07
N ASN A 10 12.29 25.73 -1.51
CA ASN A 10 12.06 24.44 -2.17
C ASN A 10 10.58 24.20 -2.45
N MET A 11 9.71 24.41 -1.47
CA MET A 11 8.25 24.21 -1.63
C MET A 11 7.67 25.21 -2.63
N GLY A 12 8.01 26.51 -2.51
CA GLY A 12 7.47 27.57 -3.37
C GLY A 12 8.09 27.63 -4.76
N PHE A 13 9.11 26.82 -5.07
CA PHE A 13 9.86 26.96 -6.33
C PHE A 13 9.00 26.84 -7.59
N SER A 14 8.10 25.86 -7.63
CA SER A 14 7.21 25.67 -8.79
C SER A 14 6.26 26.83 -9.02
N LEU A 15 5.70 27.38 -7.93
CA LEU A 15 4.80 28.55 -8.00
C LEU A 15 5.54 29.80 -8.47
N LYS A 16 6.79 29.98 -8.01
CA LYS A 16 7.67 31.06 -8.48
C LYS A 16 7.92 30.97 -9.98
N MET A 17 8.16 29.76 -10.50
CA MET A 17 8.33 29.54 -11.95
C MET A 17 7.04 29.82 -12.73
N SER A 18 5.89 29.58 -12.12
CA SER A 18 4.57 29.92 -12.65
C SER A 18 4.18 31.40 -12.47
N LYS A 19 5.14 32.25 -12.01
CA LYS A 19 4.99 33.70 -11.82
C LYS A 19 3.89 34.10 -10.84
N TRP A 20 3.63 33.30 -9.82
CA TRP A 20 2.74 33.68 -8.72
C TRP A 20 3.32 34.86 -7.92
N SER A 21 2.46 35.64 -7.26
CA SER A 21 2.92 36.71 -6.37
C SER A 21 3.66 36.13 -5.18
N LYS A 22 4.57 36.90 -4.58
CA LYS A 22 5.31 36.47 -3.38
C LYS A 22 4.37 36.23 -2.21
N GLU A 23 3.29 36.99 -2.11
CA GLU A 23 2.28 36.88 -1.07
C GLU A 23 1.52 35.53 -1.22
N ASP A 24 1.06 35.21 -2.42
CA ASP A 24 0.34 33.95 -2.69
C ASP A 24 1.24 32.73 -2.49
N ILE A 25 2.51 32.79 -2.92
CA ILE A 25 3.49 31.72 -2.66
C ILE A 25 3.65 31.49 -1.16
N ASN A 26 3.83 32.57 -0.36
CA ASN A 26 4.02 32.45 1.07
C ASN A 26 2.78 31.87 1.77
N ALA A 27 1.60 32.31 1.37
CA ALA A 27 0.33 31.79 1.90
C ALA A 27 0.18 30.30 1.60
N LYS A 28 0.42 29.90 0.35
CA LYS A 28 0.30 28.49 -0.06
C LYS A 28 1.35 27.60 0.58
N VAL A 29 2.58 28.07 0.69
CA VAL A 29 3.64 27.33 1.39
C VAL A 29 3.32 27.20 2.87
N ALA A 30 2.77 28.21 3.54
CA ALA A 30 2.39 28.14 4.94
C ALA A 30 1.25 27.13 5.17
N GLU A 31 0.22 27.13 4.31
CA GLU A 31 -0.88 26.17 4.34
C GLU A 31 -0.35 24.73 4.26
N VAL A 32 0.47 24.43 3.25
CA VAL A 32 0.99 23.08 3.04
C VAL A 32 2.01 22.69 4.12
N ALA A 33 2.80 23.64 4.60
CA ALA A 33 3.73 23.40 5.71
C ALA A 33 2.98 23.02 7.00
N HIS A 34 1.84 23.65 7.27
CA HIS A 34 0.98 23.30 8.40
C HIS A 34 0.46 21.85 8.29
N ILE A 35 -0.02 21.43 7.10
CA ILE A 35 -0.50 20.05 6.87
C ILE A 35 0.62 19.04 7.13
N LEU A 36 1.86 19.38 6.75
CA LEU A 36 3.03 18.49 6.82
C LEU A 36 3.86 18.67 8.10
N GLU A 37 3.43 19.54 9.03
CA GLU A 37 4.16 19.86 10.28
C GLU A 37 5.60 20.32 9.99
N LEU A 38 5.76 21.20 8.99
CA LEU A 38 7.05 21.73 8.54
C LEU A 38 7.31 23.16 8.96
N GLU A 39 6.36 23.84 9.65
CA GLU A 39 6.49 25.26 10.03
C GLU A 39 7.82 25.57 10.76
N PRO A 40 8.28 24.74 11.74
CA PRO A 40 9.54 25.03 12.45
C PRO A 40 10.80 24.88 11.57
N TYR A 41 10.65 24.32 10.38
CA TYR A 41 11.78 23.97 9.51
C TYR A 41 11.83 24.80 8.23
N LEU A 42 10.89 25.74 8.01
CA LEU A 42 10.73 26.46 6.76
C LEU A 42 11.99 27.23 6.32
N ASP A 43 12.78 27.73 7.26
CA ASP A 43 13.98 28.51 6.97
C ASP A 43 15.27 27.67 6.99
N ARG A 44 15.16 26.36 7.27
CA ARG A 44 16.30 25.43 7.23
C ARG A 44 16.62 25.00 5.79
N LYS A 45 17.86 24.54 5.59
CA LYS A 45 18.29 23.89 4.35
C LYS A 45 18.12 22.36 4.43
N PRO A 46 18.04 21.66 3.29
CA PRO A 46 17.89 20.20 3.27
C PRO A 46 18.96 19.43 4.05
N SER A 47 20.19 19.95 4.16
CA SER A 47 21.28 19.36 4.95
C SER A 47 21.02 19.36 6.47
N GLU A 48 20.13 20.22 6.95
CA GLU A 48 19.79 20.39 8.36
C GLU A 48 18.53 19.61 8.77
N LEU A 49 18.03 18.75 7.88
CA LEU A 49 16.80 17.98 8.04
C LEU A 49 17.08 16.49 8.21
N SER A 50 16.23 15.81 9.00
CA SER A 50 16.17 14.33 9.01
C SER A 50 15.67 13.77 7.68
N GLY A 51 15.83 12.45 7.47
CA GLY A 51 15.31 11.78 6.27
C GLY A 51 13.81 11.99 6.07
N GLY A 52 13.00 11.79 7.11
CA GLY A 52 11.55 12.01 7.06
C GLY A 52 11.15 13.46 6.84
N GLN A 53 11.89 14.43 7.41
CA GLN A 53 11.65 15.85 7.15
C GLN A 53 11.93 16.19 5.68
N ARG A 54 13.03 15.70 5.10
CA ARG A 54 13.31 15.86 3.66
C ARG A 54 12.21 15.26 2.80
N GLN A 55 11.70 14.10 3.18
CA GLN A 55 10.60 13.44 2.47
C GLN A 55 9.33 14.31 2.52
N ARG A 56 8.95 14.82 3.69
CA ARG A 56 7.80 15.74 3.83
C ARG A 56 7.98 17.00 2.99
N VAL A 57 9.18 17.55 2.91
CA VAL A 57 9.46 18.70 2.01
C VAL A 57 9.28 18.32 0.55
N ALA A 58 9.72 17.13 0.12
CA ALA A 58 9.51 16.65 -1.25
C ALA A 58 8.01 16.51 -1.58
N MET A 59 7.22 16.00 -0.64
CA MET A 59 5.75 15.93 -0.75
C MET A 59 5.14 17.34 -0.83
N GLY A 60 5.58 18.26 0.03
CA GLY A 60 5.13 19.66 0.04
C GLY A 60 5.35 20.37 -1.30
N ARG A 61 6.46 20.09 -1.98
CA ARG A 61 6.71 20.58 -3.35
C ARG A 61 5.70 20.13 -4.38
N ALA A 62 5.16 18.92 -4.21
CA ALA A 62 4.09 18.41 -5.09
C ALA A 62 2.75 19.04 -4.70
N MET A 63 2.45 19.13 -3.40
CA MET A 63 1.17 19.59 -2.86
C MET A 63 0.86 21.05 -3.16
N VAL A 64 1.86 21.93 -3.10
CA VAL A 64 1.65 23.37 -3.39
C VAL A 64 1.11 23.63 -4.80
N ARG A 65 1.22 22.67 -5.71
CA ARG A 65 0.71 22.77 -7.09
C ARG A 65 -0.77 22.41 -7.21
N GLU A 66 -1.40 21.88 -6.15
CA GLU A 66 -2.79 21.39 -6.15
C GLU A 66 -3.10 20.47 -7.35
N PRO A 67 -2.40 19.37 -7.48
CA PRO A 67 -2.61 18.47 -8.61
C PRO A 67 -3.93 17.72 -8.49
N ASP A 68 -4.57 17.39 -9.62
CA ASP A 68 -5.75 16.52 -9.66
C ASP A 68 -5.44 15.08 -9.26
N VAL A 69 -4.17 14.66 -9.45
CA VAL A 69 -3.68 13.32 -9.11
C VAL A 69 -2.26 13.39 -8.56
N PHE A 70 -2.01 12.73 -7.43
CA PHE A 70 -0.66 12.47 -6.93
C PHE A 70 -0.11 11.16 -7.47
N LEU A 71 1.15 11.17 -7.88
CA LEU A 71 1.90 9.99 -8.29
C LEU A 71 3.07 9.80 -7.34
N PHE A 72 3.03 8.75 -6.50
CA PHE A 72 4.10 8.38 -5.60
C PHE A 72 4.75 7.08 -6.08
N ASP A 73 6.02 7.14 -6.41
CA ASP A 73 6.80 5.99 -6.82
C ASP A 73 7.76 5.61 -5.67
N GLU A 74 7.40 4.55 -4.94
CA GLU A 74 8.11 4.01 -3.78
C GLU A 74 8.60 5.08 -2.78
N PRO A 75 7.72 5.95 -2.28
CA PRO A 75 8.15 7.13 -1.53
C PRO A 75 8.78 6.81 -0.17
N LEU A 76 8.62 5.61 0.37
CA LEU A 76 9.14 5.20 1.68
C LEU A 76 10.29 4.19 1.62
N SER A 77 10.72 3.76 0.42
CA SER A 77 11.70 2.69 0.22
C SER A 77 13.06 2.96 0.89
N ASN A 78 13.49 4.22 0.95
CA ASN A 78 14.79 4.64 1.46
C ASN A 78 14.78 5.00 2.97
N LEU A 79 13.71 4.66 3.70
CA LEU A 79 13.58 4.97 5.12
C LEU A 79 13.83 3.71 5.97
N ASP A 80 14.38 3.91 7.18
CA ASP A 80 14.45 2.85 8.18
C ASP A 80 13.03 2.43 8.65
N ALA A 81 12.92 1.26 9.28
CA ALA A 81 11.64 0.65 9.63
C ALA A 81 10.79 1.52 10.57
N GLN A 82 11.41 2.19 11.55
CA GLN A 82 10.70 3.04 12.50
C GLN A 82 10.14 4.28 11.81
N LEU A 83 10.97 4.96 11.03
CA LEU A 83 10.59 6.17 10.29
C LEU A 83 9.54 5.83 9.20
N ARG A 84 9.67 4.67 8.54
CA ARG A 84 8.68 4.20 7.55
C ARG A 84 7.30 4.01 8.17
N THR A 85 7.23 3.43 9.38
CA THR A 85 5.97 3.26 10.09
C THR A 85 5.34 4.61 10.45
N GLN A 86 6.12 5.56 10.94
CA GLN A 86 5.65 6.91 11.22
C GLN A 86 5.16 7.61 9.95
N MET A 87 5.93 7.54 8.87
CA MET A 87 5.58 8.19 7.60
C MET A 87 4.34 7.60 6.93
N ARG A 88 4.08 6.30 7.08
CA ARG A 88 2.81 5.69 6.63
C ARG A 88 1.60 6.36 7.30
N MET A 89 1.67 6.53 8.62
CA MET A 89 0.58 7.19 9.37
C MET A 89 0.37 8.64 8.88
N GLU A 90 1.45 9.36 8.64
CA GLU A 90 1.40 10.74 8.13
C GLU A 90 0.82 10.80 6.71
N LEU A 91 1.24 9.89 5.83
CA LEU A 91 0.67 9.75 4.48
C LEU A 91 -0.83 9.45 4.51
N ARG A 92 -1.27 8.55 5.38
CA ARG A 92 -2.71 8.24 5.52
C ARG A 92 -3.50 9.46 6.00
N LYS A 93 -3.03 10.15 7.02
CA LYS A 93 -3.66 11.38 7.51
C LYS A 93 -3.73 12.45 6.41
N MET A 94 -2.63 12.63 5.67
CA MET A 94 -2.57 13.57 4.56
C MET A 94 -3.57 13.23 3.46
N HIS A 95 -3.61 11.97 3.02
CA HIS A 95 -4.55 11.49 2.00
C HIS A 95 -6.01 11.77 2.42
N MET A 96 -6.35 11.49 3.67
CA MET A 96 -7.69 11.76 4.21
C MET A 96 -8.04 13.26 4.24
N ARG A 97 -7.05 14.14 4.46
CA ARG A 97 -7.27 15.60 4.49
C ARG A 97 -7.41 16.19 3.08
N LEU A 98 -6.60 15.71 2.13
CA LEU A 98 -6.55 16.28 0.78
C LEU A 98 -7.70 15.80 -0.11
N ALA A 99 -8.25 14.61 0.14
CA ALA A 99 -9.28 13.96 -0.68
C ALA A 99 -8.94 13.92 -2.19
N THR A 100 -7.65 13.92 -2.53
CA THR A 100 -7.15 13.93 -3.91
C THR A 100 -6.81 12.52 -4.34
N THR A 101 -7.12 12.17 -5.58
CA THR A 101 -6.74 10.87 -6.15
C THR A 101 -5.23 10.65 -6.06
N THR A 102 -4.83 9.52 -5.53
CA THR A 102 -3.41 9.18 -5.36
C THR A 102 -3.11 7.82 -5.98
N ILE A 103 -2.13 7.78 -6.86
CA ILE A 103 -1.53 6.52 -7.35
C ILE A 103 -0.23 6.32 -6.59
N TYR A 104 -0.14 5.21 -5.88
CA TYR A 104 0.98 4.88 -5.01
C TYR A 104 1.60 3.55 -5.43
N VAL A 105 2.84 3.57 -5.88
CA VAL A 105 3.60 2.37 -6.23
C VAL A 105 4.43 1.95 -5.04
N THR A 106 4.36 0.68 -4.68
CA THR A 106 5.14 0.10 -3.59
C THR A 106 5.37 -1.40 -3.83
N HIS A 107 6.45 -1.92 -3.28
CA HIS A 107 6.70 -3.35 -3.13
C HIS A 107 6.43 -3.83 -1.69
N ASP A 108 6.08 -2.93 -0.78
CA ASP A 108 5.76 -3.25 0.63
C ASP A 108 4.26 -3.53 0.77
N GLN A 109 3.92 -4.79 1.09
CA GLN A 109 2.54 -5.22 1.26
C GLN A 109 1.83 -4.48 2.39
N ILE A 110 2.55 -4.13 3.47
CA ILE A 110 1.95 -3.41 4.61
C ILE A 110 1.55 -2.00 4.17
N GLU A 111 2.35 -1.35 3.32
CA GLU A 111 1.98 -0.05 2.74
C GLU A 111 0.72 -0.19 1.89
N ALA A 112 0.69 -1.15 0.96
CA ALA A 112 -0.48 -1.39 0.11
C ALA A 112 -1.74 -1.66 0.93
N MET A 113 -1.67 -2.58 1.91
CA MET A 113 -2.82 -2.97 2.73
C MET A 113 -3.33 -1.88 3.68
N THR A 114 -2.45 -0.94 4.09
CA THR A 114 -2.82 0.10 5.07
C THR A 114 -3.16 1.45 4.46
N LEU A 115 -2.61 1.76 3.29
CA LEU A 115 -2.79 3.07 2.65
C LEU A 115 -3.85 3.07 1.56
N ALA A 116 -4.01 1.98 0.83
CA ALA A 116 -4.86 1.94 -0.35
C ALA A 116 -6.34 1.78 -0.04
N ASP A 117 -7.18 2.42 -0.84
CA ASP A 117 -8.62 2.12 -0.94
C ASP A 117 -8.84 1.00 -1.97
N ARG A 118 -7.96 0.90 -2.97
CA ARG A 118 -7.91 -0.18 -3.96
C ARG A 118 -6.47 -0.56 -4.26
N ILE A 119 -6.22 -1.86 -4.37
CA ILE A 119 -4.93 -2.44 -4.72
C ILE A 119 -4.99 -3.00 -6.15
N VAL A 120 -3.95 -2.74 -6.92
CA VAL A 120 -3.70 -3.37 -8.22
C VAL A 120 -2.45 -4.23 -8.08
N ILE A 121 -2.60 -5.55 -8.20
CA ILE A 121 -1.47 -6.49 -8.16
C ILE A 121 -1.00 -6.75 -9.58
N LEU A 122 0.28 -6.54 -9.81
CA LEU A 122 0.96 -6.72 -11.09
C LEU A 122 1.98 -7.85 -11.00
N LYS A 123 2.04 -8.68 -12.04
CA LYS A 123 3.09 -9.66 -12.26
C LYS A 123 3.48 -9.66 -13.73
N ASP A 124 4.76 -9.50 -14.03
CA ASP A 124 5.30 -9.51 -15.40
C ASP A 124 4.54 -8.58 -16.36
N GLY A 125 4.18 -7.37 -15.87
CA GLY A 125 3.43 -6.37 -16.62
C GLY A 125 1.93 -6.63 -16.78
N HIS A 126 1.40 -7.72 -16.20
CA HIS A 126 -0.02 -8.08 -16.28
C HIS A 126 -0.72 -7.90 -14.95
N ILE A 127 -1.93 -7.34 -14.99
CA ILE A 127 -2.79 -7.22 -13.81
C ILE A 127 -3.27 -8.61 -13.40
N GLN A 128 -2.98 -9.01 -12.16
CA GLN A 128 -3.43 -10.28 -11.58
C GLN A 128 -4.76 -10.14 -10.85
N GLN A 129 -4.91 -9.03 -10.11
CA GLN A 129 -6.14 -8.73 -9.38
C GLN A 129 -6.23 -7.23 -9.10
N VAL A 130 -7.49 -6.73 -9.06
CA VAL A 130 -7.83 -5.39 -8.59
C VAL A 130 -8.96 -5.54 -7.57
N GLY A 131 -8.80 -4.99 -6.37
CA GLY A 131 -9.82 -5.05 -5.31
C GLY A 131 -9.49 -4.15 -4.13
N THR A 132 -10.36 -4.14 -3.13
CA THR A 132 -10.02 -3.55 -1.84
C THR A 132 -8.93 -4.40 -1.15
N PRO A 133 -8.20 -3.86 -0.17
CA PRO A 133 -7.26 -4.66 0.62
C PRO A 133 -7.87 -5.95 1.16
N ILE A 134 -9.10 -5.90 1.66
CA ILE A 134 -9.82 -7.06 2.22
C ILE A 134 -10.14 -8.07 1.12
N ASP A 135 -10.70 -7.65 -0.02
CA ASP A 135 -11.04 -8.56 -1.13
C ASP A 135 -9.80 -9.31 -1.63
N VAL A 136 -8.69 -8.59 -1.80
CA VAL A 136 -7.44 -9.19 -2.29
C VAL A 136 -6.85 -10.20 -1.30
N PHE A 137 -7.05 -9.96 0.00
CA PHE A 137 -6.58 -10.85 1.07
C PHE A 137 -7.48 -12.08 1.24
N GLU A 138 -8.80 -11.90 1.28
CA GLU A 138 -9.76 -12.96 1.58
C GLU A 138 -10.12 -13.79 0.34
N ASP A 139 -10.20 -13.16 -0.84
CA ASP A 139 -10.59 -13.81 -2.08
C ASP A 139 -9.56 -13.61 -3.21
N PRO A 140 -8.36 -14.21 -3.09
CA PRO A 140 -7.32 -14.10 -4.12
C PRO A 140 -7.72 -14.82 -5.40
N ASN A 141 -7.61 -14.16 -6.55
CA ASN A 141 -8.01 -14.67 -7.86
C ASN A 141 -7.16 -15.86 -8.35
N ASN A 142 -5.94 -15.99 -7.84
CA ASN A 142 -5.03 -17.06 -8.23
C ASN A 142 -3.96 -17.33 -7.14
N VAL A 143 -3.21 -18.41 -7.32
CA VAL A 143 -2.16 -18.85 -6.38
C VAL A 143 -1.08 -17.77 -6.17
N PHE A 144 -0.72 -17.03 -7.22
CA PHE A 144 0.28 -15.97 -7.08
C PHE A 144 -0.21 -14.89 -6.11
N VAL A 145 -1.43 -14.39 -6.27
CA VAL A 145 -2.01 -13.39 -5.38
C VAL A 145 -2.12 -13.92 -3.95
N ALA A 146 -2.58 -15.18 -3.80
CA ALA A 146 -2.72 -15.83 -2.51
C ALA A 146 -1.42 -15.89 -1.71
N GLN A 147 -0.30 -16.18 -2.41
CA GLN A 147 1.04 -16.25 -1.81
C GLN A 147 1.71 -14.88 -1.70
N PHE A 148 1.40 -13.95 -2.61
CA PHE A 148 1.98 -12.62 -2.62
C PHE A 148 1.42 -11.74 -1.50
N ILE A 149 0.13 -11.86 -1.17
CA ILE A 149 -0.54 -11.05 -0.14
C ILE A 149 -0.64 -11.83 1.17
N GLY A 150 -0.07 -11.26 2.21
CA GLY A 150 -0.08 -11.78 3.59
C GLY A 150 1.33 -12.03 4.13
N ASN A 151 1.48 -11.78 5.43
CA ASN A 151 2.73 -12.04 6.15
C ASN A 151 2.40 -12.70 7.50
N PRO A 152 2.67 -14.03 7.64
CA PRO A 152 3.29 -14.93 6.66
C PRO A 152 2.44 -15.19 5.42
N PRO A 153 3.05 -15.62 4.28
CA PRO A 153 2.30 -15.95 3.07
C PRO A 153 1.39 -17.17 3.27
N MET A 154 0.40 -17.32 2.40
CA MET A 154 -0.50 -18.47 2.39
C MET A 154 0.27 -19.76 2.09
N ASN A 155 0.07 -20.81 2.89
CA ASN A 155 0.57 -22.14 2.57
C ASN A 155 -0.28 -22.73 1.45
N ILE A 156 0.36 -23.24 0.42
CA ILE A 156 -0.29 -23.96 -0.69
C ILE A 156 0.09 -25.44 -0.59
N LEU A 157 -0.91 -26.28 -0.43
CA LEU A 157 -0.76 -27.74 -0.28
C LEU A 157 -1.44 -28.44 -1.44
N GLU A 158 -0.83 -29.50 -1.94
CA GLU A 158 -1.45 -30.39 -2.94
C GLU A 158 -2.41 -31.35 -2.26
N GLY A 159 -3.60 -31.50 -2.80
CA GLY A 159 -4.63 -32.38 -2.29
C GLY A 159 -5.47 -33.01 -3.40
N VAL A 160 -6.37 -33.87 -2.99
CA VAL A 160 -7.32 -34.54 -3.89
C VAL A 160 -8.73 -34.32 -3.36
N CYS A 161 -9.65 -33.94 -4.24
CA CYS A 161 -11.06 -33.78 -3.91
C CYS A 161 -11.71 -35.16 -3.71
N HIS A 162 -12.51 -35.31 -2.65
CA HIS A 162 -13.35 -36.48 -2.38
C HIS A 162 -14.78 -36.02 -2.19
N ILE A 163 -15.70 -36.74 -2.87
CA ILE A 163 -17.13 -36.51 -2.73
C ILE A 163 -17.75 -37.74 -2.09
N GLN A 164 -18.30 -37.58 -0.90
CA GLN A 164 -19.02 -38.64 -0.20
C GLN A 164 -20.37 -38.11 0.32
N ASP A 165 -21.45 -38.79 0.02
CA ASP A 165 -22.82 -38.41 0.41
C ASP A 165 -23.19 -36.97 0.03
N GLY A 166 -22.73 -36.51 -1.14
CA GLY A 166 -22.93 -35.15 -1.65
C GLY A 166 -22.10 -34.07 -0.95
N LYS A 167 -21.26 -34.44 0.00
CA LYS A 167 -20.34 -33.52 0.70
C LYS A 167 -18.96 -33.61 0.08
N ARG A 168 -18.35 -32.42 -0.15
CA ARG A 168 -16.99 -32.32 -0.67
C ARG A 168 -16.00 -32.15 0.47
N SER A 169 -14.90 -32.86 0.36
CA SER A 169 -13.75 -32.75 1.24
C SER A 169 -12.47 -32.79 0.41
N VAL A 170 -11.38 -32.30 0.96
CA VAL A 170 -10.07 -32.37 0.31
C VAL A 170 -9.12 -33.14 1.22
N LYS A 171 -8.50 -34.17 0.67
CA LYS A 171 -7.47 -34.96 1.34
C LYS A 171 -6.09 -34.38 1.01
N VAL A 172 -5.35 -34.02 2.06
CA VAL A 172 -3.97 -33.55 2.00
C VAL A 172 -3.13 -34.46 2.88
N GLY A 173 -2.33 -35.33 2.28
CA GLY A 173 -1.57 -36.33 3.03
C GLY A 173 -2.50 -37.26 3.83
N ALA A 174 -2.34 -37.31 5.16
CA ALA A 174 -3.17 -38.09 6.08
C ALA A 174 -4.41 -37.32 6.58
N SER A 175 -4.54 -36.04 6.32
CA SER A 175 -5.61 -35.17 6.83
C SER A 175 -6.69 -34.96 5.80
N THR A 176 -7.94 -34.82 6.27
CA THR A 176 -9.10 -34.49 5.42
C THR A 176 -9.76 -33.23 5.92
N PHE A 177 -9.96 -32.26 5.04
CA PHE A 177 -10.57 -30.97 5.34
C PHE A 177 -11.93 -30.87 4.64
N PRO A 178 -13.00 -30.46 5.35
CA PRO A 178 -14.28 -30.19 4.70
C PRO A 178 -14.16 -28.95 3.82
N VAL A 179 -14.77 -28.98 2.65
CA VAL A 179 -14.90 -27.79 1.80
C VAL A 179 -16.23 -27.12 2.14
N ILE A 180 -16.15 -25.88 2.62
CA ILE A 180 -17.31 -25.13 3.11
C ILE A 180 -17.83 -24.15 2.05
N ASP A 181 -17.03 -23.85 1.04
CA ASP A 181 -17.28 -22.73 0.11
C ASP A 181 -17.90 -23.20 -1.21
N GLY A 182 -18.92 -22.47 -1.70
CA GLY A 182 -19.64 -22.76 -2.96
C GLY A 182 -18.76 -22.79 -4.23
N LYS A 183 -17.53 -22.25 -4.17
CA LYS A 183 -16.54 -22.32 -5.27
C LYS A 183 -16.10 -23.77 -5.61
N ALA A 184 -16.32 -24.69 -4.72
CA ALA A 184 -15.99 -26.10 -4.91
C ALA A 184 -17.04 -26.91 -5.71
N GLU A 185 -18.17 -26.33 -6.08
CA GLU A 185 -19.26 -27.03 -6.77
C GLU A 185 -18.84 -27.62 -8.13
N ALA A 186 -17.84 -27.04 -8.78
CA ALA A 186 -17.29 -27.50 -10.04
C ALA A 186 -16.24 -28.62 -9.91
N LEU A 187 -15.82 -28.98 -8.68
CA LEU A 187 -14.81 -30.02 -8.48
C LEU A 187 -15.42 -31.43 -8.61
N GLU A 188 -14.75 -32.29 -9.38
CA GLU A 188 -15.09 -33.71 -9.55
C GLU A 188 -14.38 -34.57 -8.48
N ASP A 189 -14.96 -35.74 -8.19
CA ASP A 189 -14.30 -36.69 -7.29
C ASP A 189 -12.99 -37.20 -7.88
N GLY A 190 -11.94 -37.23 -7.04
CA GLY A 190 -10.59 -37.59 -7.47
C GLY A 190 -9.81 -36.47 -8.16
N ALA A 191 -10.38 -35.28 -8.36
CA ALA A 191 -9.67 -34.16 -8.99
C ALA A 191 -8.49 -33.67 -8.13
N PRO A 192 -7.29 -33.41 -8.73
CA PRO A 192 -6.20 -32.78 -8.04
C PRO A 192 -6.55 -31.31 -7.77
N VAL A 193 -6.26 -30.86 -6.56
CA VAL A 193 -6.56 -29.49 -6.11
C VAL A 193 -5.40 -28.88 -5.34
N LEU A 194 -5.35 -27.56 -5.34
CA LEU A 194 -4.46 -26.79 -4.45
C LEU A 194 -5.29 -26.23 -3.28
N VAL A 195 -4.84 -26.50 -2.08
CA VAL A 195 -5.46 -26.01 -0.84
C VAL A 195 -4.65 -24.87 -0.28
N GLY A 196 -5.24 -23.69 -0.20
CA GLY A 196 -4.64 -22.53 0.46
C GLY A 196 -4.99 -22.48 1.95
N LEU A 197 -3.99 -22.45 2.82
CA LEU A 197 -4.17 -22.28 4.26
C LEU A 197 -3.44 -21.04 4.72
N ARG A 198 -4.18 -20.05 5.21
CA ARG A 198 -3.57 -18.90 5.86
C ARG A 198 -3.12 -19.25 7.26
N PRO A 199 -1.87 -18.90 7.67
CA PRO A 199 -1.34 -19.22 8.99
C PRO A 199 -2.18 -18.66 10.14
N ASP A 200 -2.79 -17.50 9.98
CA ASP A 200 -3.65 -16.84 10.97
C ASP A 200 -5.03 -17.49 11.14
N SER A 201 -5.45 -18.29 10.17
CA SER A 201 -6.71 -19.06 10.23
C SER A 201 -6.57 -20.39 10.96
N ILE A 202 -5.34 -20.82 11.28
CA ILE A 202 -5.08 -22.09 11.97
C ILE A 202 -5.29 -21.88 13.47
N LYS A 203 -6.31 -22.52 14.03
CA LYS A 203 -6.53 -22.57 15.48
C LYS A 203 -5.93 -23.87 16.02
N MET A 204 -5.10 -23.76 17.06
CA MET A 204 -4.73 -24.96 17.82
C MET A 204 -5.97 -25.39 18.61
N GLY A 205 -6.40 -26.66 18.40
CA GLY A 205 -7.43 -27.26 19.26
C GLY A 205 -6.88 -27.46 20.66
N ASP A 206 -7.74 -27.30 21.66
CA ASP A 206 -7.48 -27.66 23.05
C ASP A 206 -7.30 -29.18 23.21
#